data_5e8ebee090c1fcb02781f34503e679ab
#
_entry.id   5e8ebee090c1fcb02781f34503e679ab
#
_cell.length_a   1.000
_cell.length_b   1.000
_cell.length_c   1.000
_cell.angle_alpha   90.00
_cell.angle_beta   90.00
_cell.angle_gamma   90.00
#
_symmetry.space_group_name_H-M   'P 1'
#
loop_
_entity.id
_entity.type
_entity.pdbx_description
1 polymer ?
#
loop_
_entity_poly.entity_id
_entity_poly.type
_entity_poly.pdbx_seq_one_letter_code
_entity_poly.pdbx_strand_id
1 'polypeptide(L)'
;FGAVFPNYANYVNPDLQNEEIQSVELGYGYRSSAVNLKVNLYSTNWGNRFVERSLSNQQGVDGSAQFKDIDVLHQGIEIEGTYRPTGYFKLKGMVSIGDWKYTKDFAAELFDDNQESIGTGTLYLKDAKVGDAAQFVSYIEADYRFDKFNVDLGYRFVDNLYADYSITDAEFTSANNKGALKLPSYGLVDLGSTFNFKLFGNDTRFRLNVNNLLDTVYIAESNTNIHAADGSPQWNGVDTRNSVWFGFGRTWNASLKYRF
;
A
#
# COMPACT_ATOMS: atom_id res chain seq x y z
N PHE A 1 -22.62 6.35 -6.13
CA PHE A 1 -23.98 6.25 -6.73
C PHE A 1 -24.71 5.02 -6.19
N GLY A 2 -24.09 3.82 -6.20
CA GLY A 2 -24.69 2.58 -5.68
C GLY A 2 -25.09 2.61 -4.21
N ALA A 3 -24.32 3.34 -3.36
CA ALA A 3 -24.68 3.52 -1.95
C ALA A 3 -26.01 4.29 -1.76
N VAL A 4 -26.29 5.25 -2.64
CA VAL A 4 -27.53 6.07 -2.59
C VAL A 4 -28.70 5.33 -3.24
N PHE A 5 -28.45 4.63 -4.35
CA PHE A 5 -29.42 3.89 -5.11
C PHE A 5 -29.02 2.41 -5.19
N PRO A 6 -29.35 1.61 -4.16
CA PRO A 6 -28.96 0.23 -4.09
C PRO A 6 -29.42 -0.56 -5.34
N ASN A 7 -28.52 -1.40 -5.85
CA ASN A 7 -28.76 -2.21 -7.03
C ASN A 7 -29.27 -1.42 -8.27
N TYR A 8 -28.86 -0.12 -8.37
CA TYR A 8 -29.34 0.83 -9.40
C TYR A 8 -30.87 0.99 -9.47
N ALA A 9 -31.56 0.59 -8.41
CA ALA A 9 -33.00 0.74 -8.31
C ALA A 9 -33.40 2.21 -8.14
N ASN A 10 -34.61 2.56 -8.55
CA ASN A 10 -35.18 3.89 -8.33
C ASN A 10 -35.68 4.06 -6.88
N TYR A 11 -34.80 3.81 -5.94
CA TYR A 11 -35.02 3.82 -4.50
C TYR A 11 -33.83 4.43 -3.80
N VAL A 12 -34.08 5.35 -2.91
CA VAL A 12 -33.02 6.00 -2.09
C VAL A 12 -32.86 5.22 -0.80
N ASN A 13 -31.63 4.80 -0.48
CA ASN A 13 -31.33 4.15 0.80
C ASN A 13 -31.58 5.14 1.97
N PRO A 14 -32.59 4.91 2.84
CA PRO A 14 -32.94 5.86 3.90
C PRO A 14 -31.92 5.84 5.06
N ASP A 15 -31.15 4.77 5.20
CA ASP A 15 -30.22 4.55 6.29
C ASP A 15 -28.76 4.91 5.94
N LEU A 16 -28.55 5.46 4.74
CA LEU A 16 -27.21 5.88 4.32
C LEU A 16 -26.73 7.04 5.19
N GLN A 17 -25.63 6.84 5.88
CA GLN A 17 -24.92 7.85 6.64
C GLN A 17 -23.67 8.33 5.90
N ASN A 18 -23.19 9.51 6.24
CA ASN A 18 -21.90 9.97 5.75
C ASN A 18 -20.78 9.14 6.37
N GLU A 19 -19.76 8.86 5.58
CA GLU A 19 -18.50 8.33 6.11
C GLU A 19 -17.91 9.33 7.13
N GLU A 20 -17.30 8.79 8.18
CA GLU A 20 -16.69 9.60 9.25
C GLU A 20 -15.20 9.27 9.34
N ILE A 21 -14.36 10.30 9.37
CA ILE A 21 -12.92 10.16 9.58
C ILE A 21 -12.53 10.90 10.84
N GLN A 22 -11.95 10.15 11.79
CA GLN A 22 -11.36 10.67 13.01
C GLN A 22 -9.87 10.38 13.02
N SER A 23 -9.04 11.42 13.13
CA SER A 23 -7.58 11.27 13.12
C SER A 23 -6.93 12.00 14.27
N VAL A 24 -5.94 11.36 14.87
CA VAL A 24 -5.04 11.97 15.85
C VAL A 24 -3.60 11.74 15.38
N GLU A 25 -2.82 12.82 15.36
CA GLU A 25 -1.42 12.79 14.96
C GLU A 25 -0.55 13.50 16.00
N LEU A 26 0.63 12.94 16.28
CA LEU A 26 1.63 13.52 17.13
C LEU A 26 2.97 13.55 16.41
N GLY A 27 3.43 14.74 16.07
CA GLY A 27 4.70 14.96 15.38
C GLY A 27 5.80 15.51 16.32
N TYR A 28 7.02 14.99 16.17
CA TYR A 28 8.21 15.52 16.78
C TYR A 28 9.27 15.80 15.72
N GLY A 29 9.87 16.98 15.78
CA GLY A 29 10.95 17.39 14.88
C GLY A 29 12.19 17.86 15.65
N TYR A 30 13.35 17.34 15.25
CA TYR A 30 14.65 17.79 15.74
C TYR A 30 15.53 18.27 14.60
N ARG A 31 16.13 19.45 14.74
CA ARG A 31 17.05 20.01 13.75
C ARG A 31 18.31 20.57 14.41
N SER A 32 19.45 20.18 13.86
CA SER A 32 20.75 20.76 14.17
C SER A 32 21.53 21.04 12.87
N SER A 33 22.79 21.47 12.97
CA SER A 33 23.66 21.65 11.79
C SER A 33 23.93 20.35 11.03
N ALA A 34 23.96 19.21 11.73
CA ALA A 34 24.28 17.91 11.15
C ALA A 34 23.07 16.97 11.01
N VAL A 35 22.04 17.13 11.84
CA VAL A 35 20.90 16.20 11.94
C VAL A 35 19.58 16.92 11.66
N ASN A 36 18.75 16.32 10.86
CA ASN A 36 17.33 16.64 10.77
C ASN A 36 16.55 15.32 10.94
N LEU A 37 15.71 15.25 11.97
CA LEU A 37 14.91 14.08 12.31
C LEU A 37 13.45 14.51 12.47
N LYS A 38 12.54 13.71 11.93
CA LYS A 38 11.11 13.84 12.16
C LYS A 38 10.55 12.47 12.53
N VAL A 39 9.67 12.48 13.51
CA VAL A 39 8.89 11.31 13.94
C VAL A 39 7.43 11.71 13.93
N ASN A 40 6.60 10.91 13.36
CA ASN A 40 5.15 11.07 13.35
C ASN A 40 4.48 9.80 13.84
N LEU A 41 3.56 9.95 14.79
CA LEU A 41 2.66 8.91 15.25
C LEU A 41 1.27 9.27 14.79
N TYR A 42 0.54 8.34 14.20
CA TYR A 42 -0.82 8.59 13.72
C TYR A 42 -1.76 7.46 14.08
N SER A 43 -3.03 7.82 14.27
CA SER A 43 -4.13 6.87 14.39
C SER A 43 -5.37 7.51 13.75
N THR A 44 -5.86 6.88 12.70
CA THR A 44 -7.03 7.32 11.93
C THR A 44 -8.06 6.21 11.89
N ASN A 45 -9.25 6.49 12.38
CA ASN A 45 -10.41 5.63 12.19
C ASN A 45 -11.26 6.19 11.04
N TRP A 46 -11.53 5.34 10.05
CA TRP A 46 -12.43 5.63 8.94
C TRP A 46 -13.66 4.75 9.10
N GLY A 47 -14.73 5.35 9.60
CA GLY A 47 -15.96 4.67 10.00
C GLY A 47 -17.16 5.00 9.12
N ASN A 48 -18.27 4.36 9.41
CA ASN A 48 -19.55 4.49 8.71
C ASN A 48 -19.46 4.26 7.20
N ARG A 49 -18.49 3.46 6.74
CA ARG A 49 -18.39 3.14 5.31
C ARG A 49 -19.51 2.19 4.93
N PHE A 50 -20.05 2.42 3.74
CA PHE A 50 -21.11 1.59 3.14
C PHE A 50 -20.53 0.85 1.94
N VAL A 51 -20.83 -0.45 1.87
CA VAL A 51 -20.51 -1.28 0.70
C VAL A 51 -21.75 -2.08 0.32
N GLU A 52 -22.02 -2.12 -0.97
CA GLU A 52 -23.08 -2.94 -1.54
C GLU A 52 -22.49 -3.99 -2.46
N ARG A 53 -23.07 -5.18 -2.43
CA ARG A 53 -22.80 -6.27 -3.36
C ARG A 53 -24.10 -6.76 -3.96
N SER A 54 -24.15 -6.84 -5.30
CA SER A 54 -25.24 -7.51 -6.00
C SER A 54 -25.22 -9.00 -5.67
N LEU A 55 -26.34 -9.55 -5.29
CA LEU A 55 -26.57 -10.98 -5.16
C LEU A 55 -26.93 -11.50 -6.55
N SER A 56 -25.95 -12.07 -7.26
CA SER A 56 -26.21 -12.73 -8.53
C SER A 56 -26.50 -14.20 -8.30
N ASN A 57 -27.50 -14.63 -8.90
CA ASN A 57 -28.31 -15.79 -8.77
C ASN A 57 -27.62 -17.14 -9.06
N GLN A 58 -27.25 -17.88 -8.02
CA GLN A 58 -27.17 -19.34 -8.17
C GLN A 58 -28.46 -20.08 -7.75
N GLN A 59 -29.49 -19.37 -7.23
CA GLN A 59 -30.72 -19.97 -6.72
C GLN A 59 -32.02 -19.21 -7.07
N GLY A 60 -32.00 -18.29 -8.07
CA GLY A 60 -33.24 -17.61 -8.50
C GLY A 60 -33.60 -16.36 -7.69
N VAL A 61 -32.71 -15.80 -6.87
CA VAL A 61 -32.93 -14.54 -6.15
C VAL A 61 -31.94 -13.50 -6.66
N ASP A 62 -32.41 -12.53 -7.43
CA ASP A 62 -31.67 -11.32 -7.70
C ASP A 62 -31.89 -10.35 -6.53
N GLY A 63 -30.89 -9.54 -6.20
CA GLY A 63 -31.00 -8.64 -5.07
C GLY A 63 -29.66 -8.01 -4.69
N SER A 64 -29.59 -7.49 -3.47
CA SER A 64 -28.36 -6.86 -2.95
C SER A 64 -28.09 -7.22 -1.49
N ALA A 65 -26.81 -7.28 -1.14
CA ALA A 65 -26.34 -7.30 0.24
C ALA A 65 -25.77 -5.91 0.59
N GLN A 66 -26.29 -5.29 1.64
CA GLN A 66 -25.89 -3.96 2.09
C GLN A 66 -25.14 -4.08 3.41
N PHE A 67 -23.86 -3.68 3.40
CA PHE A 67 -22.98 -3.65 4.56
C PHE A 67 -22.82 -2.21 5.02
N LYS A 68 -23.19 -1.96 6.25
CA LYS A 68 -23.12 -0.65 6.89
C LYS A 68 -22.09 -0.65 8.02
N ASP A 69 -21.70 0.53 8.47
CA ASP A 69 -20.80 0.73 9.61
C ASP A 69 -19.45 0.02 9.47
N ILE A 70 -18.92 -0.05 8.25
CA ILE A 70 -17.61 -0.64 8.02
C ILE A 70 -16.54 0.33 8.54
N ASP A 71 -15.78 -0.14 9.54
CA ASP A 71 -14.74 0.65 10.18
C ASP A 71 -13.35 0.09 9.87
N VAL A 72 -12.44 0.97 9.49
CA VAL A 72 -11.04 0.65 9.20
C VAL A 72 -10.14 1.52 10.05
N LEU A 73 -9.23 0.90 10.77
CA LEU A 73 -8.21 1.59 11.56
C LEU A 73 -6.90 1.63 10.79
N HIS A 74 -6.33 2.82 10.65
CA HIS A 74 -4.99 3.06 10.12
C HIS A 74 -4.15 3.69 11.22
N GLN A 75 -3.22 2.97 11.79
CA GLN A 75 -2.31 3.51 12.81
C GLN A 75 -0.87 3.13 12.51
N GLY A 76 0.06 3.95 13.00
CA GLY A 76 1.46 3.66 12.76
C GLY A 76 2.42 4.73 13.26
N ILE A 77 3.69 4.49 12.94
CA ILE A 77 4.81 5.38 13.19
C ILE A 77 5.61 5.58 11.91
N GLU A 78 5.97 6.83 11.65
CA GLU A 78 6.85 7.22 10.56
C GLU A 78 8.06 7.97 11.14
N ILE A 79 9.24 7.57 10.71
CA ILE A 79 10.50 8.19 11.10
C ILE A 79 11.25 8.55 9.83
N GLU A 80 11.61 9.82 9.66
CA GLU A 80 12.48 10.25 8.58
C GLU A 80 13.66 11.07 9.13
N GLY A 81 14.83 10.87 8.54
CA GLY A 81 16.00 11.55 9.01
C GLY A 81 17.02 11.83 7.91
N THR A 82 17.80 12.87 8.16
CA THR A 82 19.01 13.19 7.38
C THR A 82 20.15 13.47 8.35
N TYR A 83 21.28 12.84 8.10
CA TYR A 83 22.52 13.07 8.84
C TYR A 83 23.63 13.53 7.88
N ARG A 84 24.25 14.67 8.19
CA ARG A 84 25.35 15.27 7.42
C ARG A 84 26.54 15.53 8.35
N PRO A 85 27.35 14.50 8.63
CA PRO A 85 28.51 14.65 9.51
C PRO A 85 29.61 15.53 8.91
N THR A 86 29.65 15.60 7.58
CA THR A 86 30.64 16.38 6.84
C THR A 86 29.98 17.07 5.63
N GLY A 87 30.70 17.99 4.96
CA GLY A 87 30.22 18.64 3.75
C GLY A 87 30.11 17.73 2.52
N TYR A 88 30.71 16.53 2.57
CA TYR A 88 30.76 15.59 1.46
C TYR A 88 30.05 14.25 1.71
N PHE A 89 29.55 14.02 2.89
CA PHE A 89 28.78 12.82 3.20
C PHE A 89 27.41 13.16 3.76
N LYS A 90 26.39 12.50 3.25
CA LYS A 90 25.02 12.63 3.72
C LYS A 90 24.36 11.25 3.75
N LEU A 91 23.73 10.94 4.86
CA LEU A 91 22.87 9.78 5.04
C LEU A 91 21.43 10.25 5.14
N LYS A 92 20.51 9.62 4.40
CA LYS A 92 19.07 9.79 4.55
C LYS A 92 18.48 8.45 4.94
N GLY A 93 17.42 8.49 5.73
CA GLY A 93 16.69 7.28 6.11
C GLY A 93 15.23 7.59 6.36
N MET A 94 14.39 6.60 6.12
CA MET A 94 13.00 6.60 6.53
C MET A 94 12.58 5.18 6.92
N VAL A 95 11.67 5.10 7.89
CA VAL A 95 10.97 3.87 8.27
C VAL A 95 9.52 4.23 8.52
N SER A 96 8.62 3.48 7.92
CA SER A 96 7.19 3.52 8.16
C SER A 96 6.72 2.15 8.63
N ILE A 97 6.04 2.10 9.76
CA ILE A 97 5.47 0.89 10.35
C ILE A 97 3.99 1.18 10.58
N GLY A 98 3.13 0.50 9.85
CA GLY A 98 1.69 0.61 9.95
C GLY A 98 1.03 -0.65 10.52
N ASP A 99 -0.15 -0.47 11.10
CA ASP A 99 -1.11 -1.53 11.41
C ASP A 99 -2.47 -1.06 10.90
N TRP A 100 -2.81 -1.47 9.67
CA TRP A 100 -4.04 -1.06 8.98
C TRP A 100 -4.93 -2.27 8.83
N LYS A 101 -6.11 -2.18 9.44
CA LYS A 101 -7.01 -3.34 9.53
C LYS A 101 -8.47 -2.95 9.74
N TYR A 102 -9.34 -3.88 9.44
CA TYR A 102 -10.74 -3.81 9.82
C TYR A 102 -10.89 -4.09 11.33
N THR A 103 -11.79 -3.37 11.99
CA THR A 103 -11.87 -3.38 13.47
C THR A 103 -12.82 -4.42 14.02
N LYS A 104 -13.81 -4.85 13.24
CA LYS A 104 -14.87 -5.77 13.64
C LYS A 104 -15.37 -6.61 12.47
N ASP A 105 -16.21 -7.59 12.76
CA ASP A 105 -17.03 -8.26 11.77
C ASP A 105 -18.25 -7.40 11.45
N PHE A 106 -18.77 -7.49 10.23
CA PHE A 106 -19.83 -6.62 9.74
C PHE A 106 -21.07 -7.43 9.39
N ALA A 107 -22.23 -7.00 9.94
CA ALA A 107 -23.51 -7.54 9.53
C ALA A 107 -23.97 -6.89 8.21
N ALA A 108 -24.60 -7.68 7.36
CA ALA A 108 -25.28 -7.23 6.17
C ALA A 108 -26.78 -7.51 6.30
N GLU A 109 -27.58 -6.63 5.74
CA GLU A 109 -28.96 -6.94 5.37
C GLU A 109 -29.01 -7.36 3.91
N LEU A 110 -29.79 -8.39 3.64
CA LEU A 110 -29.98 -8.95 2.30
C LEU A 110 -31.38 -8.52 1.81
N PHE A 111 -31.43 -7.97 0.61
CA PHE A 111 -32.64 -7.49 -0.01
C PHE A 111 -32.86 -8.19 -1.34
N ASP A 112 -34.11 -8.45 -1.69
CA ASP A 112 -34.51 -8.85 -3.04
C ASP A 112 -34.58 -7.62 -3.99
N ASP A 113 -34.95 -7.83 -5.25
CA ASP A 113 -35.10 -6.76 -6.25
C ASP A 113 -36.23 -5.76 -5.90
N ASN A 114 -37.17 -6.13 -5.06
CA ASN A 114 -38.24 -5.26 -4.58
C ASN A 114 -37.85 -4.46 -3.34
N GLN A 115 -36.57 -4.60 -2.88
CA GLN A 115 -36.05 -4.01 -1.65
C GLN A 115 -36.75 -4.56 -0.38
N GLU A 116 -37.30 -5.77 -0.45
CA GLU A 116 -37.78 -6.48 0.74
C GLU A 116 -36.63 -7.24 1.38
N SER A 117 -36.54 -7.19 2.73
CA SER A 117 -35.49 -7.91 3.44
C SER A 117 -35.73 -9.42 3.36
N ILE A 118 -34.72 -10.14 2.85
CA ILE A 118 -34.76 -11.61 2.69
C ILE A 118 -33.82 -12.33 3.69
N GLY A 119 -33.16 -11.57 4.56
CA GLY A 119 -32.31 -12.16 5.61
C GLY A 119 -31.13 -11.28 5.98
N THR A 120 -30.22 -11.89 6.74
CA THR A 120 -28.96 -11.24 7.16
C THR A 120 -27.76 -12.11 6.85
N GLY A 121 -26.62 -11.49 6.60
CA GLY A 121 -25.32 -12.15 6.44
C GLY A 121 -24.26 -11.53 7.35
N THR A 122 -23.11 -12.17 7.45
CA THR A 122 -21.98 -11.63 8.20
C THR A 122 -20.71 -11.73 7.34
N LEU A 123 -19.94 -10.65 7.30
CA LEU A 123 -18.55 -10.64 6.81
C LEU A 123 -17.62 -10.70 8.01
N TYR A 124 -16.79 -11.72 8.05
CA TYR A 124 -15.81 -11.95 9.10
C TYR A 124 -14.50 -11.26 8.73
N LEU A 125 -14.39 -9.98 9.05
CA LEU A 125 -13.26 -9.11 8.66
C LEU A 125 -12.45 -8.61 9.85
N LYS A 126 -12.83 -8.95 11.07
CA LYS A 126 -12.11 -8.51 12.27
C LYS A 126 -10.62 -8.87 12.16
N ASP A 127 -9.78 -7.86 12.34
CA ASP A 127 -8.31 -7.94 12.23
C ASP A 127 -7.77 -8.28 10.82
N ALA A 128 -8.63 -8.41 9.79
CA ALA A 128 -8.16 -8.55 8.41
C ALA A 128 -7.38 -7.29 8.00
N LYS A 129 -6.21 -7.48 7.39
CA LYS A 129 -5.33 -6.39 6.97
C LYS A 129 -5.88 -5.70 5.73
N VAL A 130 -5.72 -4.38 5.65
CA VAL A 130 -6.02 -3.63 4.43
C VAL A 130 -5.01 -4.01 3.36
N GLY A 131 -5.50 -4.33 2.17
CA GLY A 131 -4.68 -4.68 1.01
C GLY A 131 -4.11 -3.48 0.28
N ASP A 132 -3.36 -3.77 -0.76
CA ASP A 132 -2.82 -2.84 -1.76
C ASP A 132 -1.84 -1.78 -1.24
N ALA A 133 -1.40 -1.88 0.00
CA ALA A 133 -0.38 -0.99 0.55
C ALA A 133 0.53 -1.71 1.56
N ALA A 134 1.84 -1.46 1.46
CA ALA A 134 2.80 -2.02 2.37
C ALA A 134 2.72 -1.34 3.75
N GLN A 135 2.54 -2.14 4.81
CA GLN A 135 2.47 -1.65 6.18
C GLN A 135 3.86 -1.59 6.86
N PHE A 136 4.90 -2.03 6.17
CA PHE A 136 6.30 -1.81 6.54
C PHE A 136 7.11 -1.39 5.32
N VAL A 137 7.70 -0.20 5.40
CA VAL A 137 8.65 0.29 4.39
C VAL A 137 9.83 0.91 5.10
N SER A 138 11.03 0.57 4.66
CA SER A 138 12.24 1.27 5.09
C SER A 138 13.10 1.67 3.88
N TYR A 139 13.81 2.76 4.02
CA TYR A 139 14.75 3.26 3.02
C TYR A 139 15.97 3.87 3.70
N ILE A 140 17.14 3.59 3.19
CA ILE A 140 18.39 4.23 3.57
C ILE A 140 19.17 4.61 2.31
N GLU A 141 19.70 5.81 2.25
CA GLU A 141 20.52 6.31 1.15
C GLU A 141 21.79 6.98 1.71
N ALA A 142 22.92 6.53 1.22
CA ALA A 142 24.21 7.18 1.42
C ALA A 142 24.58 7.99 0.16
N ASP A 143 24.84 9.28 0.34
CA ASP A 143 25.29 10.21 -0.70
C ASP A 143 26.69 10.66 -0.35
N TYR A 144 27.66 10.38 -1.22
CA TYR A 144 29.06 10.74 -1.03
C TYR A 144 29.56 11.59 -2.20
N ARG A 145 30.09 12.77 -1.86
CA ARG A 145 30.67 13.72 -2.83
C ARG A 145 32.19 13.69 -2.74
N PHE A 146 32.82 13.43 -3.86
CA PHE A 146 34.26 13.40 -3.97
C PHE A 146 34.71 14.18 -5.22
N ASP A 147 35.36 15.33 -5.01
CA ASP A 147 35.81 16.25 -6.08
C ASP A 147 34.65 16.53 -7.09
N LYS A 148 34.80 16.02 -8.30
CA LYS A 148 33.81 16.17 -9.40
C LYS A 148 32.73 15.13 -9.40
N PHE A 149 32.87 14.08 -8.56
CA PHE A 149 31.93 12.97 -8.49
C PHE A 149 30.98 13.12 -7.31
N ASN A 150 29.75 12.69 -7.52
CA ASN A 150 28.80 12.41 -6.46
C ASN A 150 28.22 11.02 -6.72
N VAL A 151 28.25 10.15 -5.72
CA VAL A 151 27.69 8.79 -5.80
C VAL A 151 26.66 8.65 -4.69
N ASP A 152 25.48 8.18 -5.05
CA ASP A 152 24.41 7.86 -4.12
C ASP A 152 24.03 6.38 -4.26
N LEU A 153 23.93 5.70 -3.13
CA LEU A 153 23.51 4.30 -3.01
C LEU A 153 22.35 4.22 -2.05
N GLY A 154 21.22 3.74 -2.55
CA GLY A 154 19.99 3.56 -1.80
C GLY A 154 19.63 2.09 -1.63
N TYR A 155 19.04 1.75 -0.47
CA TYR A 155 18.42 0.46 -0.22
C TYR A 155 17.01 0.67 0.31
N ARG A 156 16.03 0.04 -0.34
CA ARG A 156 14.62 0.02 0.07
C ARG A 156 14.25 -1.40 0.46
N PHE A 157 13.59 -1.56 1.59
CA PHE A 157 13.01 -2.84 2.00
C PHE A 157 11.52 -2.66 2.25
N VAL A 158 10.72 -3.58 1.73
CA VAL A 158 9.26 -3.61 1.79
C VAL A 158 8.81 -4.93 2.37
N ASP A 159 7.93 -4.87 3.35
CA ASP A 159 7.28 -6.03 3.97
C ASP A 159 5.84 -5.68 4.36
N ASN A 160 5.10 -6.66 4.87
CA ASN A 160 3.69 -6.50 5.25
C ASN A 160 2.86 -5.83 4.13
N LEU A 161 3.14 -6.21 2.89
CA LEU A 161 2.31 -5.91 1.73
C LEU A 161 1.27 -7.02 1.61
N TYR A 162 0.01 -6.65 1.50
CA TYR A 162 -1.10 -7.57 1.38
C TYR A 162 -1.77 -7.41 0.01
N ALA A 163 -2.27 -8.51 -0.52
CA ALA A 163 -3.03 -8.52 -1.78
C ALA A 163 -4.26 -7.62 -1.68
N ASP A 164 -4.64 -7.02 -2.80
CA ASP A 164 -5.96 -6.41 -2.92
C ASP A 164 -7.04 -7.48 -2.91
N TYR A 165 -8.19 -7.16 -2.33
CA TYR A 165 -9.34 -8.05 -2.24
C TYR A 165 -10.63 -7.25 -2.04
N SER A 166 -11.73 -7.82 -2.51
CA SER A 166 -13.05 -7.28 -2.16
C SER A 166 -13.49 -7.82 -0.80
N ILE A 167 -13.82 -6.94 0.12
CA ILE A 167 -14.37 -7.35 1.44
C ILE A 167 -15.65 -8.16 1.33
N THR A 168 -16.31 -8.10 0.17
CA THR A 168 -17.54 -8.86 -0.13
C THR A 168 -17.26 -10.20 -0.82
N ASP A 169 -15.99 -10.61 -0.94
CA ASP A 169 -15.65 -11.92 -1.51
C ASP A 169 -16.21 -13.06 -0.62
N ALA A 170 -16.60 -14.14 -1.29
CA ALA A 170 -17.29 -15.26 -0.62
C ALA A 170 -16.49 -15.88 0.55
N GLU A 171 -15.15 -15.79 0.52
CA GLU A 171 -14.31 -16.31 1.61
C GLU A 171 -14.57 -15.60 2.95
N PHE A 172 -14.89 -14.30 2.93
CA PHE A 172 -15.17 -13.52 4.13
C PHE A 172 -16.55 -13.79 4.74
N THR A 173 -17.38 -14.61 4.10
CA THR A 173 -18.62 -15.14 4.71
C THR A 173 -18.36 -16.29 5.68
N SER A 174 -17.13 -16.78 5.77
CA SER A 174 -16.71 -17.84 6.70
C SER A 174 -15.89 -17.27 7.84
N ALA A 175 -16.24 -17.62 9.08
CA ALA A 175 -15.46 -17.27 10.26
C ALA A 175 -14.03 -17.88 10.28
N ASN A 176 -13.78 -18.89 9.45
CA ASN A 176 -12.48 -19.55 9.31
C ASN A 176 -11.71 -19.08 8.08
N ASN A 177 -12.02 -17.87 7.53
CA ASN A 177 -11.26 -17.31 6.43
C ASN A 177 -9.79 -17.05 6.82
N LYS A 178 -8.92 -16.92 5.83
CA LYS A 178 -7.49 -16.71 6.04
C LYS A 178 -7.09 -15.23 6.05
N GLY A 179 -8.06 -14.32 5.90
CA GLY A 179 -7.81 -12.88 5.83
C GLY A 179 -7.10 -12.46 4.54
N ALA A 180 -6.38 -11.35 4.59
CA ALA A 180 -5.61 -10.83 3.47
C ALA A 180 -4.34 -11.66 3.22
N LEU A 181 -4.08 -12.05 1.98
CA LEU A 181 -2.87 -12.75 1.57
C LEU A 181 -1.66 -11.82 1.71
N LYS A 182 -0.73 -12.18 2.59
CA LYS A 182 0.54 -11.48 2.69
C LYS A 182 1.44 -11.84 1.50
N LEU A 183 1.92 -10.83 0.80
CA LEU A 183 2.87 -10.98 -0.30
C LEU A 183 4.31 -11.07 0.22
N PRO A 184 5.24 -11.69 -0.53
CA PRO A 184 6.63 -11.81 -0.15
C PRO A 184 7.30 -10.44 0.03
N SER A 185 8.11 -10.31 1.07
CA SER A 185 8.96 -9.14 1.27
C SER A 185 10.06 -9.05 0.20
N TYR A 186 10.53 -7.85 -0.08
CA TYR A 186 11.60 -7.64 -1.04
C TYR A 186 12.50 -6.45 -0.67
N GLY A 187 13.73 -6.48 -1.20
CA GLY A 187 14.71 -5.40 -1.08
C GLY A 187 15.25 -4.96 -2.42
N LEU A 188 15.36 -3.66 -2.64
CA LEU A 188 15.85 -3.04 -3.88
C LEU A 188 17.05 -2.17 -3.57
N VAL A 189 18.08 -2.27 -4.41
CA VAL A 189 19.26 -1.41 -4.36
C VAL A 189 19.26 -0.49 -5.57
N ASP A 190 19.39 0.81 -5.34
CA ASP A 190 19.48 1.84 -6.38
C ASP A 190 20.84 2.53 -6.31
N LEU A 191 21.44 2.79 -7.48
CA LEU A 191 22.74 3.47 -7.59
C LEU A 191 22.61 4.70 -8.48
N GLY A 192 23.05 5.85 -7.97
CA GLY A 192 23.20 7.06 -8.75
C GLY A 192 24.65 7.53 -8.80
N SER A 193 25.09 8.04 -9.93
CA SER A 193 26.40 8.66 -10.08
C SER A 193 26.30 9.94 -10.89
N THR A 194 26.93 11.00 -10.39
CA THR A 194 27.02 12.30 -11.08
C THR A 194 28.47 12.65 -11.29
N PHE A 195 28.81 13.09 -12.50
CA PHE A 195 30.12 13.63 -12.85
C PHE A 195 29.96 15.08 -13.35
N ASN A 196 30.65 16.01 -12.69
CA ASN A 196 30.69 17.41 -13.07
C ASN A 196 32.03 17.73 -13.75
N PHE A 197 31.99 18.33 -14.93
CA PHE A 197 33.18 18.63 -15.73
C PHE A 197 32.95 19.90 -16.56
N LYS A 198 34.00 20.38 -17.19
CA LYS A 198 33.89 21.48 -18.17
C LYS A 198 33.98 20.90 -19.59
N LEU A 199 33.01 21.27 -20.43
CA LEU A 199 33.02 20.97 -21.85
C LEU A 199 33.04 22.31 -22.61
N PHE A 200 34.05 22.52 -23.44
CA PHE A 200 34.28 23.78 -24.16
C PHE A 200 34.27 25.02 -23.23
N GLY A 201 34.79 24.87 -22.01
CA GLY A 201 34.84 25.94 -21.01
C GLY A 201 33.59 26.10 -20.16
N ASN A 202 32.49 25.46 -20.52
CA ASN A 202 31.19 25.55 -19.86
C ASN A 202 30.93 24.39 -18.88
N ASP A 203 30.21 24.68 -17.79
CA ASP A 203 29.89 23.70 -16.78
C ASP A 203 28.92 22.63 -17.32
N THR A 204 29.35 21.40 -17.24
CA THR A 204 28.61 20.24 -17.73
C THR A 204 28.45 19.23 -16.62
N ARG A 205 27.27 18.63 -16.54
CA ARG A 205 26.94 17.57 -15.58
C ARG A 205 26.40 16.37 -16.32
N PHE A 206 27.02 15.24 -16.13
CA PHE A 206 26.51 13.93 -16.53
C PHE A 206 25.97 13.19 -15.29
N ARG A 207 24.77 12.60 -15.38
CA ARG A 207 24.23 11.75 -14.33
C ARG A 207 23.74 10.43 -14.93
N LEU A 208 24.09 9.33 -14.27
CA LEU A 208 23.61 7.97 -14.51
C LEU A 208 22.87 7.50 -13.28
N ASN A 209 21.66 6.94 -13.45
CA ASN A 209 20.94 6.24 -12.40
C ASN A 209 20.67 4.80 -12.87
N VAL A 210 20.83 3.86 -11.96
CA VAL A 210 20.47 2.45 -12.13
C VAL A 210 19.53 2.08 -10.99
N ASN A 211 18.27 1.78 -11.31
CA ASN A 211 17.29 1.32 -10.34
C ASN A 211 17.27 -0.20 -10.32
N ASN A 212 17.00 -0.77 -9.16
CA ASN A 212 17.04 -2.21 -8.94
C ASN A 212 18.35 -2.83 -9.46
N LEU A 213 19.47 -2.32 -8.96
CA LEU A 213 20.84 -2.69 -9.40
C LEU A 213 21.08 -4.21 -9.37
N LEU A 214 20.47 -4.92 -8.41
CA LEU A 214 20.64 -6.37 -8.24
C LEU A 214 19.67 -7.20 -9.09
N ASP A 215 18.80 -6.55 -9.86
CA ASP A 215 17.78 -7.19 -10.71
C ASP A 215 16.83 -8.10 -9.92
N THR A 216 16.45 -7.68 -8.71
CA THR A 216 15.55 -8.43 -7.85
C THR A 216 14.19 -8.57 -8.52
N VAL A 217 13.69 -9.81 -8.61
CA VAL A 217 12.32 -10.11 -9.05
C VAL A 217 11.40 -10.10 -7.84
N TYR A 218 10.33 -9.34 -7.89
CA TYR A 218 9.40 -9.18 -6.77
C TYR A 218 7.97 -8.93 -7.25
N ILE A 219 7.00 -9.35 -6.43
CA ILE A 219 5.59 -8.99 -6.62
C ILE A 219 5.39 -7.59 -6.03
N ALA A 220 4.95 -6.66 -6.85
CA ALA A 220 4.61 -5.30 -6.44
C ALA A 220 3.16 -5.19 -5.95
N GLU A 221 2.25 -6.01 -6.49
CA GLU A 221 0.82 -5.97 -6.25
C GLU A 221 0.18 -7.30 -6.60
N SER A 222 -0.95 -7.65 -5.98
CA SER A 222 -1.81 -8.76 -6.36
C SER A 222 -3.27 -8.31 -6.32
N ASN A 223 -4.00 -8.49 -7.43
CA ASN A 223 -5.41 -8.14 -7.54
C ASN A 223 -6.34 -9.28 -7.09
N THR A 224 -5.79 -10.34 -6.53
CA THR A 224 -6.53 -11.51 -6.04
C THR A 224 -5.94 -12.02 -4.74
N ASN A 225 -6.79 -12.64 -3.92
CA ASN A 225 -6.50 -13.07 -2.55
C ASN A 225 -6.50 -14.61 -2.41
N ILE A 226 -5.91 -15.34 -3.34
CA ILE A 226 -5.92 -16.80 -3.34
C ILE A 226 -4.79 -17.32 -2.46
N HIS A 227 -5.14 -17.85 -1.31
CA HIS A 227 -4.19 -18.50 -0.41
C HIS A 227 -3.75 -19.86 -0.97
N ALA A 228 -2.46 -20.14 -0.87
CA ALA A 228 -1.90 -21.42 -1.26
C ALA A 228 -2.51 -22.57 -0.44
N ALA A 229 -2.82 -23.66 -1.12
CA ALA A 229 -3.21 -24.93 -0.51
C ALA A 229 -2.06 -25.94 -0.62
N ASP A 230 -2.15 -27.02 0.15
CA ASP A 230 -1.18 -28.10 0.08
C ASP A 230 -1.10 -28.68 -1.35
N GLY A 231 0.10 -28.70 -1.91
CA GLY A 231 0.34 -29.20 -3.27
C GLY A 231 -0.04 -28.24 -4.40
N SER A 232 -0.55 -27.02 -4.12
CA SER A 232 -0.77 -26.01 -5.18
C SER A 232 0.57 -25.47 -5.70
N PRO A 233 0.68 -25.15 -7.00
CA PRO A 233 1.85 -24.47 -7.54
C PRO A 233 2.02 -23.08 -6.90
N GLN A 234 3.25 -22.78 -6.46
CA GLN A 234 3.54 -21.53 -5.74
C GLN A 234 4.81 -20.87 -6.25
N TRP A 235 4.85 -19.55 -6.19
CA TRP A 235 6.04 -18.73 -6.32
C TRP A 235 6.28 -17.96 -5.02
N ASN A 236 7.37 -18.26 -4.34
CA ASN A 236 7.71 -17.67 -3.03
C ASN A 236 6.55 -17.67 -2.01
N GLY A 237 5.76 -18.76 -1.97
CA GLY A 237 4.62 -18.90 -1.07
C GLY A 237 3.30 -18.34 -1.57
N VAL A 238 3.28 -17.69 -2.73
CA VAL A 238 2.07 -17.17 -3.38
C VAL A 238 1.57 -18.20 -4.40
N ASP A 239 0.30 -18.57 -4.31
CA ASP A 239 -0.35 -19.47 -5.27
C ASP A 239 -0.33 -18.85 -6.68
N THR A 240 0.13 -19.62 -7.68
CA THR A 240 0.30 -19.11 -9.06
C THR A 240 -1.00 -18.79 -9.79
N ARG A 241 -2.16 -19.10 -9.20
CA ARG A 241 -3.47 -18.66 -9.71
C ARG A 241 -3.76 -17.18 -9.40
N ASN A 242 -2.98 -16.55 -8.51
CA ASN A 242 -3.13 -15.13 -8.26
C ASN A 242 -2.76 -14.31 -9.48
N SER A 243 -3.55 -13.26 -9.75
CA SER A 243 -3.22 -12.22 -10.73
C SER A 243 -2.31 -11.20 -10.07
N VAL A 244 -1.02 -11.24 -10.41
CA VAL A 244 0.01 -10.41 -9.78
C VAL A 244 0.70 -9.51 -10.80
N TRP A 245 1.16 -8.37 -10.31
CA TRP A 245 2.07 -7.49 -11.04
C TRP A 245 3.47 -7.64 -10.45
N PHE A 246 4.42 -8.06 -11.29
CA PHE A 246 5.83 -7.99 -10.93
C PHE A 246 6.33 -6.57 -11.08
N GLY A 247 7.18 -6.14 -10.14
CA GLY A 247 7.88 -4.88 -10.26
C GLY A 247 8.88 -4.88 -11.42
N PHE A 248 9.31 -3.69 -11.83
CA PHE A 248 10.29 -3.55 -12.89
C PHE A 248 11.63 -4.19 -12.47
N GLY A 249 12.23 -4.95 -13.35
CA GLY A 249 13.62 -5.38 -13.24
C GLY A 249 14.58 -4.19 -13.27
N ARG A 250 15.87 -4.47 -13.44
CA ARG A 250 16.88 -3.40 -13.51
C ARG A 250 16.59 -2.45 -14.67
N THR A 251 16.51 -1.17 -14.34
CA THR A 251 16.37 -0.08 -15.31
C THR A 251 17.47 0.96 -15.11
N TRP A 252 17.78 1.70 -16.16
CA TRP A 252 18.73 2.80 -16.05
C TRP A 252 18.29 4.00 -16.87
N ASN A 253 18.73 5.18 -16.45
CA ASN A 253 18.61 6.40 -17.22
C ASN A 253 19.89 7.24 -17.12
N ALA A 254 20.19 7.98 -18.18
CA ALA A 254 21.31 8.92 -18.22
C ALA A 254 20.83 10.29 -18.64
N SER A 255 21.45 11.32 -18.08
CA SER A 255 21.19 12.71 -18.46
C SER A 255 22.46 13.51 -18.57
N LEU A 256 22.50 14.43 -19.53
CA LEU A 256 23.57 15.40 -19.73
C LEU A 256 22.98 16.81 -19.65
N LYS A 257 23.50 17.62 -18.72
CA LYS A 257 23.13 19.03 -18.59
C LYS A 257 24.32 19.89 -18.93
N TYR A 258 24.17 20.73 -19.93
CA TYR A 258 25.18 21.72 -20.40
C TYR A 258 24.65 23.12 -20.11
N ARG A 259 25.53 24.02 -19.61
CA ARG A 259 25.19 25.43 -19.34
C ARG A 259 26.06 26.29 -20.25
N PHE A 260 25.44 27.01 -21.18
CA PHE A 260 26.11 28.01 -22.02
C PHE A 260 26.21 29.36 -21.34
#